data_a9776bc370bfa6609db2b1659af9e254
#
_entry.id   a9776bc370bfa6609db2b1659af9e254
#
_cell.length_a   1.000
_cell.length_b   1.000
_cell.length_c   1.000
_cell.angle_alpha   90.00
_cell.angle_beta   90.00
_cell.angle_gamma   90.00
#
_symmetry.space_group_name_H-M   'P 1'
#
loop_
_entity.id
_entity.type
_entity.pdbx_description
1 polymer ?
#
loop_
_entity_poly.entity_id
_entity_poly.type
_entity_poly.pdbx_seq_one_letter_code
_entity_poly.pdbx_strand_id
1 'polypeptide(L)'
;ACVPNNAVIDPGEIVTVSFCALNTGTANTTNLVGTMQASGGVTPISGPQNYGVLTFGGPAVCRSFQFTNTSSTCGGSITVSIQWQDGATNLGTSTWTFTLGTTVVSSSENFDAVVAPALPAGWASVASSGPAWVTSSAGTPAPPNFSAPNAAYVPNVNFGDAYLESPLIPIATAGSVVAFRNNFNVEGGWDGGKLFISINGGAYNDIVVA
;
A
#
# COMPACT_ATOMS: atom_id res chain seq x y z
N ALA A 1 -11.25 -5.36 -1.66
CA ALA A 1 -12.64 -5.51 -2.09
C ALA A 1 -13.28 -4.15 -2.26
N CYS A 2 -14.16 -4.01 -3.25
CA CYS A 2 -14.97 -2.82 -3.45
C CYS A 2 -16.43 -3.24 -3.27
N VAL A 3 -16.91 -3.04 -2.05
CA VAL A 3 -18.28 -3.37 -1.66
C VAL A 3 -18.90 -2.08 -1.14
N PRO A 4 -19.98 -1.57 -1.75
CA PRO A 4 -20.61 -0.31 -1.34
C PRO A 4 -20.99 -0.27 0.14
N ASN A 5 -20.97 0.93 0.73
CA ASN A 5 -21.31 1.21 2.14
C ASN A 5 -20.38 0.58 3.18
N ASN A 6 -19.08 0.55 2.90
CA ASN A 6 -18.04 -0.01 3.78
C ASN A 6 -17.18 1.07 4.47
N ALA A 7 -17.57 2.34 4.42
CA ALA A 7 -16.84 3.50 4.91
C ALA A 7 -15.50 3.80 4.18
N VAL A 8 -15.34 3.26 2.98
CA VAL A 8 -14.22 3.52 2.05
C VAL A 8 -14.79 3.97 0.72
N ILE A 9 -14.05 4.74 -0.04
CA ILE A 9 -14.49 5.18 -1.36
C ILE A 9 -14.37 4.01 -2.34
N ASP A 10 -15.47 3.60 -2.93
CA ASP A 10 -15.53 2.54 -3.93
C ASP A 10 -15.74 3.10 -5.36
N PRO A 11 -15.38 2.35 -6.41
CA PRO A 11 -15.62 2.76 -7.79
C PRO A 11 -17.09 3.13 -8.08
N GLY A 12 -17.30 4.29 -8.70
CA GLY A 12 -18.64 4.76 -9.10
C GLY A 12 -19.50 5.32 -7.96
N GLU A 13 -18.97 5.40 -6.73
CA GLU A 13 -19.72 5.83 -5.57
C GLU A 13 -19.84 7.36 -5.48
N ILE A 14 -20.98 7.83 -4.93
CA ILE A 14 -21.14 9.22 -4.51
C ILE A 14 -20.75 9.31 -3.04
N VAL A 15 -19.75 10.12 -2.75
CA VAL A 15 -19.21 10.27 -1.41
C VAL A 15 -19.23 11.71 -0.93
N THR A 16 -19.27 11.88 0.38
CA THR A 16 -19.12 13.18 1.04
C THR A 16 -17.89 13.13 1.94
N VAL A 17 -16.92 14.00 1.65
CA VAL A 17 -15.66 14.10 2.40
C VAL A 17 -15.52 15.50 2.96
N SER A 18 -15.12 15.59 4.22
CA SER A 18 -14.85 16.86 4.89
C SER A 18 -13.38 17.24 4.76
N PHE A 19 -13.10 18.41 4.16
CA PHE A 19 -11.76 18.97 4.05
C PHE A 19 -11.62 20.16 4.97
N CYS A 20 -10.52 20.18 5.73
CA CYS A 20 -10.24 21.23 6.70
C CYS A 20 -9.11 22.12 6.21
N ALA A 21 -9.29 23.43 6.32
CA ALA A 21 -8.29 24.43 6.04
C ALA A 21 -7.81 25.08 7.34
N LEU A 22 -6.50 25.22 7.49
CA LEU A 22 -5.84 25.89 8.61
C LEU A 22 -5.00 27.06 8.06
N ASN A 23 -5.12 28.21 8.69
CA ASN A 23 -4.28 29.36 8.34
C ASN A 23 -2.94 29.31 9.09
N THR A 24 -1.89 28.93 8.38
CA THR A 24 -0.51 28.89 8.86
C THR A 24 0.31 30.13 8.42
N GLY A 25 -0.35 31.10 7.77
CA GLY A 25 0.26 32.37 7.35
C GLY A 25 0.49 33.33 8.51
N THR A 26 0.76 34.57 8.19
CA THR A 26 1.04 35.65 9.17
C THR A 26 -0.10 36.69 9.30
N ALA A 27 -1.17 36.52 8.52
CA ALA A 27 -2.33 37.40 8.52
C ALA A 27 -3.62 36.60 8.35
N ASN A 28 -4.75 37.20 8.75
CA ASN A 28 -6.06 36.59 8.54
C ASN A 28 -6.41 36.54 7.05
N THR A 29 -7.17 35.52 6.62
CA THR A 29 -7.79 35.55 5.29
C THR A 29 -8.93 36.54 5.25
N THR A 30 -9.29 37.00 4.05
CA THR A 30 -10.43 37.91 3.84
C THR A 30 -11.75 37.14 3.75
N ASN A 31 -11.78 36.14 2.90
CA ASN A 31 -12.90 35.20 2.71
C ASN A 31 -12.41 34.01 1.90
N LEU A 32 -11.96 32.96 2.57
CA LEU A 32 -11.42 31.76 1.91
C LEU A 32 -12.55 30.93 1.32
N VAL A 33 -12.43 30.61 0.03
CA VAL A 33 -13.34 29.72 -0.71
C VAL A 33 -12.53 28.56 -1.31
N GLY A 34 -13.01 27.34 -1.14
CA GLY A 34 -12.49 26.15 -1.77
C GLY A 34 -13.42 25.68 -2.89
N THR A 35 -12.87 25.42 -4.08
CA THR A 35 -13.61 24.90 -5.24
C THR A 35 -13.01 23.58 -5.68
N MET A 36 -13.79 22.51 -5.59
CA MET A 36 -13.35 21.18 -6.05
C MET A 36 -13.29 21.16 -7.58
N GLN A 37 -12.23 20.56 -8.12
CA GLN A 37 -11.98 20.46 -9.55
C GLN A 37 -12.45 19.12 -10.11
N ALA A 38 -13.03 19.15 -11.32
CA ALA A 38 -13.40 17.94 -12.06
C ALA A 38 -12.16 17.32 -12.72
N SER A 39 -11.37 16.60 -11.95
CA SER A 39 -10.13 15.97 -12.40
C SER A 39 -9.79 14.75 -11.53
N GLY A 40 -8.83 13.94 -11.94
CA GLY A 40 -8.28 12.84 -11.13
C GLY A 40 -9.28 11.73 -10.77
N GLY A 41 -10.30 11.49 -11.59
CA GLY A 41 -11.36 10.52 -11.32
C GLY A 41 -12.50 11.05 -10.44
N VAL A 42 -12.61 12.38 -10.31
CA VAL A 42 -13.59 13.05 -9.45
C VAL A 42 -14.50 13.95 -10.30
N THR A 43 -15.81 13.83 -10.10
CA THR A 43 -16.80 14.77 -10.62
C THR A 43 -17.51 15.45 -9.43
N PRO A 44 -17.29 16.76 -9.21
CA PRO A 44 -17.91 17.50 -8.11
C PRO A 44 -19.44 17.53 -8.25
N ILE A 45 -20.13 17.38 -7.12
CA ILE A 45 -21.58 17.62 -6.98
C ILE A 45 -21.80 18.90 -6.19
N SER A 46 -21.01 19.12 -5.14
CA SER A 46 -21.03 20.37 -4.39
C SER A 46 -20.43 21.53 -5.19
N GLY A 47 -21.05 22.68 -5.11
CA GLY A 47 -20.45 23.95 -5.55
C GLY A 47 -19.28 24.37 -4.62
N PRO A 48 -18.72 25.57 -4.88
CA PRO A 48 -17.68 26.16 -4.03
C PRO A 48 -18.13 26.25 -2.57
N GLN A 49 -17.21 25.96 -1.64
CA GLN A 49 -17.46 25.96 -0.21
C GLN A 49 -16.78 27.18 0.44
N ASN A 50 -17.56 27.95 1.21
CA ASN A 50 -17.05 29.11 1.90
C ASN A 50 -16.52 28.75 3.29
N TYR A 51 -15.23 28.93 3.51
CA TYR A 51 -14.55 28.73 4.78
C TYR A 51 -14.55 30.02 5.64
N GLY A 52 -14.84 31.18 5.01
CA GLY A 52 -14.88 32.46 5.67
C GLY A 52 -13.51 33.03 5.99
N VAL A 53 -13.45 33.85 7.03
CA VAL A 53 -12.20 34.40 7.55
C VAL A 53 -11.51 33.37 8.43
N LEU A 54 -10.34 32.89 8.02
CA LEU A 54 -9.47 32.06 8.85
C LEU A 54 -8.47 32.98 9.59
N THR A 55 -8.59 32.99 10.91
CA THR A 55 -7.66 33.76 11.73
C THR A 55 -6.26 33.14 11.72
N PHE A 56 -5.23 33.96 11.68
CA PHE A 56 -3.85 33.54 11.85
C PHE A 56 -3.68 32.75 13.17
N GLY A 57 -3.12 31.56 13.10
CA GLY A 57 -2.94 30.68 14.27
C GLY A 57 -4.24 30.18 14.91
N GLY A 58 -5.41 30.45 14.30
CA GLY A 58 -6.70 29.96 14.76
C GLY A 58 -6.94 28.47 14.44
N PRO A 59 -8.09 27.93 14.87
CA PRO A 59 -8.43 26.52 14.60
C PRO A 59 -8.72 26.28 13.11
N ALA A 60 -8.56 25.03 12.67
CA ALA A 60 -8.96 24.61 11.35
C ALA A 60 -10.48 24.72 11.16
N VAL A 61 -10.92 25.14 9.99
CA VAL A 61 -12.32 25.17 9.56
C VAL A 61 -12.54 24.10 8.52
N CYS A 62 -13.57 23.27 8.72
CA CYS A 62 -13.87 22.15 7.82
C CYS A 62 -15.14 22.43 7.01
N ARG A 63 -15.17 21.95 5.76
CA ARG A 63 -16.34 21.99 4.88
C ARG A 63 -16.48 20.66 4.15
N SER A 64 -17.72 20.21 3.98
CA SER A 64 -18.03 18.97 3.29
C SER A 64 -18.19 19.21 1.79
N PHE A 65 -17.56 18.35 1.00
CA PHE A 65 -17.72 18.29 -0.44
C PHE A 65 -18.32 16.95 -0.82
N GLN A 66 -19.31 16.97 -1.68
CA GLN A 66 -19.90 15.79 -2.29
C GLN A 66 -19.41 15.68 -3.74
N PHE A 67 -19.02 14.48 -4.13
CA PHE A 67 -18.55 14.19 -5.48
C PHE A 67 -18.84 12.75 -5.88
N THR A 68 -18.89 12.49 -7.18
CA THR A 68 -18.90 11.15 -7.74
C THR A 68 -17.49 10.71 -8.07
N ASN A 69 -17.12 9.52 -7.64
CA ASN A 69 -15.92 8.85 -8.12
C ASN A 69 -16.24 8.20 -9.48
N THR A 70 -15.53 8.61 -10.53
CA THR A 70 -15.71 8.10 -11.90
C THR A 70 -14.73 6.98 -12.28
N SER A 71 -13.81 6.61 -11.39
CA SER A 71 -12.93 5.47 -11.60
C SER A 71 -13.71 4.16 -11.52
N SER A 72 -13.40 3.23 -12.39
CA SER A 72 -14.03 1.89 -12.41
C SER A 72 -13.14 0.80 -11.82
N THR A 73 -11.93 1.14 -11.36
CA THR A 73 -10.91 0.17 -10.94
C THR A 73 -10.83 0.04 -9.42
N CYS A 74 -11.26 -1.10 -8.90
CA CYS A 74 -11.05 -1.47 -7.49
C CYS A 74 -9.54 -1.65 -7.23
N GLY A 75 -9.04 -1.10 -6.11
CA GLY A 75 -7.60 -1.04 -5.82
C GLY A 75 -6.86 0.09 -6.54
N GLY A 76 -7.54 0.82 -7.43
CA GLY A 76 -7.00 2.04 -8.03
C GLY A 76 -7.02 3.22 -7.07
N SER A 77 -6.79 4.41 -7.59
CA SER A 77 -6.84 5.64 -6.82
C SER A 77 -7.56 6.76 -7.57
N ILE A 78 -8.06 7.72 -6.80
CA ILE A 78 -8.54 9.01 -7.29
C ILE A 78 -7.71 10.12 -6.64
N THR A 79 -7.64 11.27 -7.31
CA THR A 79 -7.01 12.47 -6.78
C THR A 79 -8.02 13.60 -6.70
N VAL A 80 -8.41 13.96 -5.49
CA VAL A 80 -9.25 15.12 -5.24
C VAL A 80 -8.39 16.36 -5.26
N SER A 81 -8.80 17.37 -6.01
CA SER A 81 -8.13 18.67 -6.12
C SER A 81 -9.07 19.78 -5.69
N ILE A 82 -8.64 20.63 -4.78
CA ILE A 82 -9.39 21.82 -4.34
C ILE A 82 -8.56 23.05 -4.64
N GLN A 83 -9.09 23.94 -5.47
CA GLN A 83 -8.54 25.26 -5.72
C GLN A 83 -8.98 26.21 -4.61
N TRP A 84 -8.02 26.97 -4.06
CA TRP A 84 -8.24 27.91 -2.98
C TRP A 84 -8.21 29.35 -3.50
N GLN A 85 -9.16 30.16 -3.06
CA GLN A 85 -9.25 31.58 -3.39
C GLN A 85 -9.59 32.38 -2.12
N ASP A 86 -8.84 33.43 -1.86
CA ASP A 86 -9.11 34.40 -0.78
C ASP A 86 -9.48 35.76 -1.36
N GLY A 87 -10.76 36.11 -1.31
CA GLY A 87 -11.27 37.27 -2.03
C GLY A 87 -10.96 37.15 -3.54
N ALA A 88 -10.16 38.07 -4.07
CA ALA A 88 -9.71 38.00 -5.47
C ALA A 88 -8.37 37.27 -5.67
N THR A 89 -7.71 36.83 -4.61
CA THR A 89 -6.38 36.22 -4.66
C THR A 89 -6.49 34.69 -4.82
N ASN A 90 -5.88 34.15 -5.88
CA ASN A 90 -5.72 32.73 -6.05
C ASN A 90 -4.55 32.22 -5.18
N LEU A 91 -4.84 31.27 -4.27
CA LEU A 91 -3.86 30.68 -3.35
C LEU A 91 -3.32 29.32 -3.86
N GLY A 92 -3.70 28.89 -5.07
CA GLY A 92 -3.26 27.63 -5.65
C GLY A 92 -4.21 26.46 -5.34
N THR A 93 -3.72 25.24 -5.52
CA THR A 93 -4.52 24.01 -5.44
C THR A 93 -3.85 23.03 -4.46
N SER A 94 -4.66 22.44 -3.61
CA SER A 94 -4.26 21.30 -2.78
C SER A 94 -4.85 20.02 -3.34
N THR A 95 -4.10 18.91 -3.21
CA THR A 95 -4.49 17.60 -3.73
C THR A 95 -4.41 16.53 -2.65
N TRP A 96 -5.34 15.58 -2.72
CA TRP A 96 -5.36 14.38 -1.86
C TRP A 96 -5.63 13.16 -2.72
N THR A 97 -4.83 12.12 -2.53
CA THR A 97 -5.01 10.84 -3.21
C THR A 97 -5.68 9.84 -2.27
N PHE A 98 -6.76 9.23 -2.74
CA PHE A 98 -7.51 8.19 -2.03
C PHE A 98 -7.42 6.88 -2.81
N THR A 99 -7.08 5.79 -2.12
CA THR A 99 -7.17 4.44 -2.68
C THR A 99 -8.62 3.98 -2.65
N LEU A 100 -9.06 3.29 -3.70
CA LEU A 100 -10.42 2.79 -3.84
C LEU A 100 -10.56 1.38 -3.31
N GLY A 101 -11.57 1.17 -2.48
CA GLY A 101 -11.84 -0.11 -1.86
C GLY A 101 -10.95 -0.46 -0.68
N THR A 102 -11.23 -1.58 -0.06
CA THR A 102 -10.47 -2.13 1.07
C THR A 102 -9.47 -3.17 0.62
N THR A 103 -8.28 -3.16 1.22
CA THR A 103 -7.33 -4.26 1.07
C THR A 103 -7.88 -5.52 1.75
N VAL A 104 -7.89 -6.63 1.02
CA VAL A 104 -8.25 -7.94 1.55
C VAL A 104 -7.05 -8.86 1.43
N VAL A 105 -6.66 -9.48 2.53
CA VAL A 105 -5.62 -10.52 2.52
C VAL A 105 -6.25 -11.78 1.95
N SER A 106 -5.85 -12.18 0.75
CA SER A 106 -6.34 -13.39 0.07
C SER A 106 -5.48 -14.62 0.37
N SER A 107 -4.22 -14.40 0.72
CA SER A 107 -3.28 -15.45 1.10
C SER A 107 -2.26 -14.89 2.07
N SER A 108 -1.92 -15.64 3.09
CA SER A 108 -0.85 -15.31 4.03
C SER A 108 -0.17 -16.59 4.52
N GLU A 109 1.14 -16.50 4.73
CA GLU A 109 1.95 -17.57 5.34
C GLU A 109 2.95 -16.93 6.30
N ASN A 110 2.97 -17.40 7.52
CA ASN A 110 3.91 -16.95 8.56
C ASN A 110 4.84 -18.06 9.04
N PHE A 111 4.68 -19.28 8.50
CA PHE A 111 5.47 -20.47 8.82
C PHE A 111 5.31 -21.03 10.25
N ASP A 112 4.39 -20.49 11.03
CA ASP A 112 4.23 -20.86 12.44
C ASP A 112 3.41 -22.15 12.65
N ALA A 113 2.62 -22.54 11.64
CA ALA A 113 1.71 -23.68 11.74
C ALA A 113 2.38 -25.05 11.62
N VAL A 114 3.68 -25.10 11.36
CA VAL A 114 4.43 -26.34 11.18
C VAL A 114 5.50 -26.51 12.26
N VAL A 115 5.91 -27.75 12.46
CA VAL A 115 7.04 -28.06 13.34
C VAL A 115 8.34 -28.00 12.52
N ALA A 116 9.28 -27.16 12.95
CA ALA A 116 10.57 -27.07 12.31
C ALA A 116 11.27 -28.46 12.26
N PRO A 117 11.95 -28.80 11.16
CA PRO A 117 12.33 -27.98 10.02
C PRO A 117 11.37 -28.04 8.82
N ALA A 118 10.16 -28.60 8.98
CA ALA A 118 9.23 -28.81 7.88
C ALA A 118 8.73 -27.50 7.28
N LEU A 119 8.58 -27.44 5.96
CA LEU A 119 7.89 -26.35 5.28
C LEU A 119 6.37 -26.59 5.29
N PRO A 120 5.55 -25.52 5.23
CA PRO A 120 4.10 -25.67 5.08
C PRO A 120 3.73 -26.39 3.78
N ALA A 121 2.54 -26.98 3.76
CA ALA A 121 2.06 -27.73 2.60
C ALA A 121 2.06 -26.87 1.32
N GLY A 122 2.59 -27.43 0.25
CA GLY A 122 2.70 -26.78 -1.05
C GLY A 122 3.92 -25.87 -1.22
N TRP A 123 4.64 -25.55 -0.14
CA TRP A 123 5.94 -24.87 -0.25
C TRP A 123 7.03 -25.87 -0.61
N ALA A 124 7.90 -25.47 -1.52
CA ALA A 124 9.02 -26.29 -1.97
C ALA A 124 10.35 -25.54 -1.81
N SER A 125 11.41 -26.29 -1.54
CA SER A 125 12.75 -25.74 -1.50
C SER A 125 13.70 -26.61 -2.30
N VAL A 126 14.57 -25.93 -3.08
CA VAL A 126 15.63 -26.56 -3.87
C VAL A 126 16.91 -25.78 -3.63
N ALA A 127 18.02 -26.49 -3.48
CA ALA A 127 19.36 -25.90 -3.42
C ALA A 127 20.25 -26.51 -4.51
N SER A 128 21.07 -25.68 -5.16
CA SER A 128 22.08 -26.15 -6.14
C SER A 128 23.25 -26.82 -5.43
N SER A 129 23.63 -26.32 -4.27
CA SER A 129 24.55 -26.94 -3.31
C SER A 129 24.28 -26.37 -1.92
N GLY A 130 24.70 -27.08 -0.87
CA GLY A 130 24.47 -26.66 0.51
C GLY A 130 23.05 -26.90 1.00
N PRO A 131 22.64 -26.25 2.09
CA PRO A 131 21.33 -26.42 2.71
C PRO A 131 20.21 -25.78 1.92
N ALA A 132 19.07 -26.43 1.91
CA ALA A 132 17.83 -25.87 1.40
C ALA A 132 17.12 -25.03 2.47
N TRP A 133 16.11 -24.27 2.07
CA TRP A 133 15.23 -23.54 2.99
C TRP A 133 14.45 -24.51 3.85
N VAL A 134 14.34 -24.20 5.11
CA VAL A 134 13.57 -24.93 6.12
C VAL A 134 12.82 -23.93 7.00
N THR A 135 11.91 -24.40 7.86
CA THR A 135 11.46 -23.56 8.97
C THR A 135 12.41 -23.66 10.14
N SER A 136 12.63 -22.56 10.85
CA SER A 136 13.47 -22.49 12.03
C SER A 136 13.00 -21.42 12.98
N SER A 137 13.05 -21.74 14.28
CA SER A 137 12.88 -20.77 15.37
C SER A 137 14.20 -20.18 15.87
N ALA A 138 15.35 -20.69 15.41
CA ALA A 138 16.70 -20.41 15.94
C ALA A 138 17.74 -20.32 14.83
N GLY A 139 17.46 -19.53 13.79
CA GLY A 139 18.47 -19.24 12.74
C GLY A 139 19.71 -18.56 13.28
N THR A 140 20.87 -18.74 12.64
CA THR A 140 22.11 -18.04 13.00
C THR A 140 22.64 -17.29 11.79
N PRO A 141 22.80 -15.95 11.89
CA PRO A 141 22.41 -15.13 13.02
C PRO A 141 20.90 -15.19 13.21
N ALA A 142 20.46 -15.39 14.43
CA ALA A 142 19.04 -15.50 14.70
C ALA A 142 18.32 -14.23 14.24
N PRO A 143 17.62 -14.21 13.10
CA PRO A 143 16.68 -13.14 12.87
C PRO A 143 15.59 -13.30 13.90
N PRO A 144 15.14 -12.24 14.55
CA PRO A 144 13.90 -12.34 15.29
C PRO A 144 12.82 -12.77 14.30
N ASN A 145 12.13 -13.87 14.57
CA ASN A 145 10.94 -14.24 13.80
C ASN A 145 10.00 -13.05 13.80
N PHE A 146 9.33 -12.80 12.67
CA PHE A 146 8.30 -11.75 12.64
C PHE A 146 7.13 -12.12 13.56
N SER A 147 6.76 -13.40 13.54
CA SER A 147 5.87 -14.06 14.49
C SER A 147 6.53 -15.32 15.02
N ALA A 148 6.12 -15.77 16.18
CA ALA A 148 6.64 -17.00 16.77
C ALA A 148 5.72 -18.18 16.42
N PRO A 149 6.26 -19.43 16.27
CA PRO A 149 7.63 -19.80 16.65
C PRO A 149 8.63 -19.77 15.49
N ASN A 150 8.22 -19.67 14.23
CA ASN A 150 9.09 -20.00 13.10
C ASN A 150 9.25 -18.84 12.10
N ALA A 151 10.27 -18.95 11.27
CA ALA A 151 10.42 -18.26 10.00
C ALA A 151 10.94 -19.24 8.95
N ALA A 152 10.72 -18.96 7.67
CA ALA A 152 11.50 -19.63 6.62
C ALA A 152 12.94 -19.16 6.73
N TYR A 153 13.88 -20.09 6.72
CA TYR A 153 15.29 -19.84 6.98
C TYR A 153 16.19 -20.68 6.08
N VAL A 154 17.25 -20.08 5.59
CA VAL A 154 18.40 -20.76 4.99
C VAL A 154 19.68 -20.17 5.60
N PRO A 155 20.63 -20.99 6.08
CA PRO A 155 21.88 -20.48 6.56
C PRO A 155 22.74 -19.92 5.43
N ASN A 156 23.51 -18.88 5.70
CA ASN A 156 24.55 -18.42 4.79
C ASN A 156 25.67 -19.46 4.72
N VAL A 157 25.98 -19.93 3.50
CA VAL A 157 27.07 -20.88 3.24
C VAL A 157 27.78 -20.47 1.97
N ASN A 158 29.08 -20.77 1.90
CA ASN A 158 29.86 -20.50 0.70
C ASN A 158 29.39 -21.39 -0.47
N PHE A 159 29.17 -20.78 -1.62
CA PHE A 159 28.84 -21.39 -2.90
C PHE A 159 27.52 -22.17 -2.94
N GLY A 160 26.53 -21.59 -3.56
CA GLY A 160 25.27 -22.23 -3.89
C GLY A 160 24.10 -21.28 -3.88
N ASP A 161 23.07 -21.66 -4.62
CA ASP A 161 21.79 -20.99 -4.62
C ASP A 161 20.76 -21.86 -3.91
N ALA A 162 19.94 -21.27 -3.08
CA ALA A 162 18.79 -21.91 -2.46
C ALA A 162 17.51 -21.16 -2.80
N TYR A 163 16.54 -21.89 -3.30
CA TYR A 163 15.25 -21.34 -3.73
C TYR A 163 14.14 -21.82 -2.79
N LEU A 164 13.25 -20.91 -2.43
CA LEU A 164 12.01 -21.19 -1.73
C LEU A 164 10.86 -20.80 -2.64
N GLU A 165 10.01 -21.74 -2.96
CA GLU A 165 8.87 -21.56 -3.84
C GLU A 165 7.56 -21.70 -3.08
N SER A 166 6.67 -20.71 -3.24
CA SER A 166 5.32 -20.77 -2.67
C SER A 166 4.42 -21.70 -3.49
N PRO A 167 3.34 -22.23 -2.90
CA PRO A 167 2.27 -22.79 -3.70
C PRO A 167 1.69 -21.75 -4.67
N LEU A 168 0.92 -22.22 -5.68
CA LEU A 168 0.21 -21.33 -6.57
C LEU A 168 -0.79 -20.47 -5.78
N ILE A 169 -0.65 -19.16 -5.90
CA ILE A 169 -1.52 -18.19 -5.24
C ILE A 169 -2.45 -17.61 -6.30
N PRO A 170 -3.77 -17.81 -6.22
CA PRO A 170 -4.71 -17.25 -7.18
C PRO A 170 -4.77 -15.72 -7.03
N ILE A 171 -4.52 -15.00 -8.12
CA ILE A 171 -4.63 -13.53 -8.18
C ILE A 171 -6.00 -13.21 -8.80
N ALA A 172 -6.94 -12.80 -7.97
CA ALA A 172 -8.32 -12.57 -8.37
C ALA A 172 -8.57 -11.19 -8.99
N THR A 173 -7.71 -10.21 -8.73
CA THR A 173 -7.91 -8.81 -9.17
C THR A 173 -6.61 -8.17 -9.65
N ALA A 174 -6.73 -7.31 -10.66
CA ALA A 174 -5.63 -6.38 -11.00
C ALA A 174 -5.32 -5.48 -9.79
N GLY A 175 -4.06 -5.14 -9.58
CA GLY A 175 -3.63 -4.33 -8.44
C GLY A 175 -3.41 -5.12 -7.14
N SER A 176 -3.41 -6.45 -7.19
CA SER A 176 -2.96 -7.27 -6.07
C SER A 176 -1.50 -6.98 -5.73
N VAL A 177 -1.19 -6.94 -4.44
CA VAL A 177 0.14 -6.63 -3.91
C VAL A 177 0.65 -7.80 -3.11
N VAL A 178 1.90 -8.19 -3.33
CA VAL A 178 2.64 -9.11 -2.48
C VAL A 178 3.46 -8.29 -1.49
N ALA A 179 3.34 -8.59 -0.22
CA ALA A 179 4.17 -8.01 0.83
C ALA A 179 4.78 -9.15 1.65
N PHE A 180 6.04 -9.02 1.99
CA PHE A 180 6.75 -9.98 2.84
C PHE A 180 7.75 -9.27 3.74
N ARG A 181 8.13 -9.94 4.80
CA ARG A 181 9.22 -9.49 5.68
C ARG A 181 10.44 -10.33 5.42
N ASN A 182 11.55 -9.64 5.23
CA ASN A 182 12.86 -10.24 5.01
C ASN A 182 13.86 -9.72 6.03
N ASN A 183 14.67 -10.63 6.55
CA ASN A 183 15.84 -10.31 7.37
C ASN A 183 17.00 -11.15 6.85
N PHE A 184 18.13 -10.51 6.62
CA PHE A 184 19.30 -11.18 6.06
C PHE A 184 20.59 -10.70 6.75
N ASN A 185 21.54 -11.61 6.82
CA ASN A 185 22.93 -11.31 7.14
C ASN A 185 23.80 -12.19 6.24
N VAL A 186 24.34 -11.58 5.22
CA VAL A 186 25.08 -12.23 4.14
C VAL A 186 26.38 -11.49 3.87
N GLU A 187 27.32 -12.11 3.17
CA GLU A 187 28.60 -11.50 2.82
C GLU A 187 28.39 -10.35 1.83
N GLY A 188 28.81 -9.15 2.22
CA GLY A 188 28.63 -7.95 1.40
C GLY A 188 29.41 -8.04 0.09
N GLY A 189 28.68 -7.81 -1.02
CA GLY A 189 29.23 -7.81 -2.37
C GLY A 189 29.34 -9.19 -3.04
N TRP A 190 29.00 -10.28 -2.33
CA TRP A 190 29.04 -11.64 -2.85
C TRP A 190 27.69 -12.34 -2.78
N ASP A 191 27.00 -12.23 -1.67
CA ASP A 191 25.72 -12.89 -1.44
C ASP A 191 24.56 -11.90 -1.49
N GLY A 192 23.38 -12.40 -1.85
CA GLY A 192 22.18 -11.59 -1.90
C GLY A 192 20.91 -12.42 -2.05
N GLY A 193 19.76 -11.77 -1.84
CA GLY A 193 18.44 -12.33 -2.10
C GLY A 193 17.81 -11.72 -3.34
N LYS A 194 17.13 -12.54 -4.14
CA LYS A 194 16.31 -12.13 -5.28
C LYS A 194 14.90 -12.62 -5.13
N LEU A 195 13.95 -11.84 -5.63
CA LEU A 195 12.55 -12.24 -5.69
C LEU A 195 12.15 -12.50 -7.14
N PHE A 196 11.61 -13.68 -7.40
CA PHE A 196 11.13 -14.07 -8.71
C PHE A 196 9.63 -14.29 -8.70
N ILE A 197 9.00 -14.08 -9.84
CA ILE A 197 7.59 -14.43 -10.08
C ILE A 197 7.47 -15.32 -11.31
N SER A 198 6.64 -16.36 -11.19
CA SER A 198 6.13 -17.16 -12.32
C SER A 198 4.62 -16.93 -12.40
N ILE A 199 4.11 -16.56 -13.58
CA ILE A 199 2.68 -16.32 -13.81
C ILE A 199 2.15 -17.44 -14.71
N ASN A 200 1.08 -18.11 -14.26
CA ASN A 200 0.43 -19.20 -14.99
C ASN A 200 1.38 -20.32 -15.41
N GLY A 201 2.38 -20.64 -14.59
CA GLY A 201 3.37 -21.67 -14.89
C GLY A 201 4.41 -21.28 -15.95
N GLY A 202 4.50 -19.99 -16.29
CA GLY A 202 5.54 -19.47 -17.18
C GLY A 202 6.91 -19.43 -16.52
N ALA A 203 7.89 -18.88 -17.25
CA ALA A 203 9.25 -18.70 -16.74
C ALA A 203 9.28 -17.78 -15.52
N TYR A 204 10.24 -18.01 -14.62
CA TYR A 204 10.50 -17.12 -13.50
C TYR A 204 11.17 -15.81 -13.98
N ASN A 205 10.62 -14.70 -13.55
CA ASN A 205 11.15 -13.37 -13.84
C ASN A 205 11.58 -12.69 -12.54
N ASP A 206 12.77 -12.10 -12.52
CA ASP A 206 13.25 -11.26 -11.44
C ASP A 206 12.41 -9.98 -11.39
N ILE A 207 11.78 -9.70 -10.25
CA ILE A 207 10.91 -8.53 -10.08
C ILE A 207 11.51 -7.45 -9.17
N VAL A 208 12.70 -7.71 -8.64
CA VAL A 208 13.48 -6.72 -7.90
C VAL A 208 14.56 -6.19 -8.83
N VAL A 209 14.14 -5.42 -9.83
CA VAL A 209 15.07 -4.65 -10.64
C VAL A 209 15.40 -3.39 -9.87
N ALA A 210 16.64 -3.27 -9.42
CA ALA A 210 17.17 -2.08 -8.79
C ALA A 210 17.32 -0.93 -9.79
#